data_2b32e4f7ed0f0250d4a85f5c9ac95e71
#
_entry.id   2b32e4f7ed0f0250d4a85f5c9ac95e71
#
_cell.length_a   1.000
_cell.length_b   1.000
_cell.length_c   1.000
_cell.angle_alpha   90.00
_cell.angle_beta   90.00
_cell.angle_gamma   90.00
#
_symmetry.space_group_name_H-M   'P 1'
#
loop_
_entity.id
_entity.type
_entity.pdbx_description
1 polymer ?
#
loop_
_entity_poly.entity_id
_entity_poly.type
_entity_poly.pdbx_seq_one_letter_code
_entity_poly.pdbx_strand_id
1 'polypeptide(L)'
;MSGTLGIAIQPLRVADSNAEAVRLTEYWSARCEGRAMPARRDLDVVEMRDWLGRLSLYEVLGDGDMWCRLRGSTMCTIPVPGHDSDGVLVSRTQPHSFAEMGLRHYAETHALAEPTCYRIELSFDGLTYRYDRLALPLASDGVLRPMVMTFIKCDVRRARAFWERYQEAGLALTS
;
A
#
# COMPACT_ATOMS: atom_id res chain seq x y z
N MET A 1 -0.21 29.66 5.60
CA MET A 1 -1.28 29.06 4.79
C MET A 1 -1.27 27.55 5.06
N SER A 2 -2.30 27.05 5.72
CA SER A 2 -2.43 25.62 6.03
C SER A 2 -2.76 24.88 4.73
N GLY A 3 -1.75 24.23 4.12
CA GLY A 3 -1.97 23.45 2.92
C GLY A 3 -2.74 22.17 3.24
N THR A 4 -3.83 21.92 2.52
CA THR A 4 -4.52 20.62 2.55
C THR A 4 -3.80 19.66 1.63
N LEU A 5 -3.65 18.37 2.07
CA LEU A 5 -3.13 17.33 1.20
C LEU A 5 -4.10 17.08 0.03
N GLY A 6 -3.65 17.34 -1.20
CA GLY A 6 -4.36 16.95 -2.40
C GLY A 6 -4.06 15.50 -2.75
N ILE A 7 -5.09 14.74 -3.12
CA ILE A 7 -4.97 13.32 -3.53
C ILE A 7 -5.71 13.14 -4.84
N ALA A 8 -5.00 12.75 -5.89
CA ALA A 8 -5.55 12.31 -7.16
C ALA A 8 -5.26 10.82 -7.37
N ILE A 9 -6.28 10.07 -7.80
CA ILE A 9 -6.22 8.62 -7.98
C ILE A 9 -6.68 8.29 -9.39
N GLN A 10 -5.88 7.49 -10.10
CA GLN A 10 -6.19 6.99 -11.42
C GLN A 10 -6.05 5.47 -11.43
N PRO A 11 -7.13 4.71 -11.75
CA PRO A 11 -7.01 3.28 -11.94
C PRO A 11 -6.10 2.99 -13.13
N LEU A 12 -5.27 1.95 -12.99
CA LEU A 12 -4.39 1.43 -14.03
C LEU A 12 -4.70 -0.03 -14.26
N ARG A 13 -4.62 -0.48 -15.53
CA ARG A 13 -4.44 -1.91 -15.78
C ARG A 13 -3.03 -2.29 -15.31
N VAL A 14 -2.88 -3.46 -14.70
CA VAL A 14 -1.55 -3.93 -14.24
C VAL A 14 -0.54 -3.91 -15.38
N ALA A 15 -0.95 -4.29 -16.60
CA ALA A 15 -0.10 -4.27 -17.79
C ALA A 15 0.42 -2.86 -18.17
N ASP A 16 -0.27 -1.80 -17.77
CA ASP A 16 0.10 -0.40 -18.04
C ASP A 16 0.94 0.22 -16.90
N SER A 17 1.20 -0.55 -15.84
CA SER A 17 2.01 -0.12 -14.71
C SER A 17 3.51 -0.35 -14.97
N ASN A 18 4.27 -0.70 -13.99
CA ASN A 18 5.70 -1.00 -14.13
C ASN A 18 5.98 -2.50 -14.25
N ALA A 19 7.10 -2.88 -14.88
CA ALA A 19 7.46 -4.28 -15.13
C ALA A 19 7.57 -5.13 -13.85
N GLU A 20 7.93 -4.54 -12.71
CA GLU A 20 8.00 -5.27 -11.43
C GLU A 20 6.61 -5.64 -10.93
N ALA A 21 5.62 -4.74 -11.05
CA ALA A 21 4.23 -5.02 -10.70
C ALA A 21 3.62 -6.11 -11.60
N VAL A 22 3.94 -6.09 -12.90
CA VAL A 22 3.51 -7.14 -13.85
C VAL A 22 4.06 -8.50 -13.42
N ARG A 23 5.38 -8.61 -13.20
CA ARG A 23 6.00 -9.87 -12.78
C ARG A 23 5.49 -10.37 -11.43
N LEU A 24 5.25 -9.46 -10.48
CA LEU A 24 4.69 -9.84 -9.18
C LEU A 24 3.25 -10.35 -9.32
N THR A 25 2.46 -9.78 -10.22
CA THR A 25 1.11 -10.24 -10.53
C THR A 25 1.12 -11.61 -11.20
N GLU A 26 2.04 -11.85 -12.13
CA GLU A 26 2.23 -13.16 -12.76
C GLU A 26 2.63 -14.23 -11.73
N TYR A 27 3.56 -13.90 -10.83
CA TYR A 27 3.92 -14.77 -9.70
C TYR A 27 2.70 -15.10 -8.82
N TRP A 28 1.94 -14.08 -8.41
CA TRP A 28 0.72 -14.25 -7.62
C TRP A 28 -0.31 -15.14 -8.36
N SER A 29 -0.53 -14.90 -9.64
CA SER A 29 -1.46 -15.67 -10.47
C SER A 29 -1.06 -17.15 -10.56
N ALA A 30 0.23 -17.45 -10.71
CA ALA A 30 0.75 -18.81 -10.73
C ALA A 30 0.48 -19.55 -9.39
N ARG A 31 0.43 -18.84 -8.26
CA ARG A 31 0.14 -19.42 -6.94
C ARG A 31 -1.35 -19.62 -6.67
N CYS A 32 -2.23 -19.13 -7.53
CA CYS A 32 -3.67 -19.41 -7.41
C CYS A 32 -4.01 -20.89 -7.60
N GLU A 33 -3.33 -21.61 -8.46
CA GLU A 33 -3.52 -23.05 -8.68
C GLU A 33 -4.97 -23.44 -8.89
N GLY A 34 -5.69 -22.66 -9.71
CA GLY A 34 -7.13 -22.86 -10.00
C GLY A 34 -8.09 -22.26 -8.96
N ARG A 35 -7.60 -21.67 -7.88
CA ARG A 35 -8.39 -20.89 -6.91
C ARG A 35 -8.52 -19.44 -7.37
N ALA A 36 -9.47 -18.69 -6.82
CA ALA A 36 -9.62 -17.26 -7.11
C ALA A 36 -8.39 -16.45 -6.66
N MET A 37 -7.78 -16.82 -5.53
CA MET A 37 -6.58 -16.17 -4.98
C MET A 37 -5.76 -17.15 -4.12
N PRO A 38 -4.44 -16.96 -4.01
CA PRO A 38 -3.60 -17.76 -3.12
C PRO A 38 -3.78 -17.31 -1.67
N ALA A 39 -3.44 -18.18 -0.74
CA ALA A 39 -3.27 -17.82 0.66
C ALA A 39 -1.83 -17.33 0.93
N ARG A 40 -1.60 -16.65 2.08
CA ARG A 40 -0.25 -16.19 2.44
C ARG A 40 0.79 -17.31 2.46
N ARG A 41 0.43 -18.51 2.89
CA ARG A 41 1.32 -19.68 2.96
C ARG A 41 1.77 -20.21 1.58
N ASP A 42 1.03 -19.87 0.51
CA ASP A 42 1.37 -20.31 -0.85
C ASP A 42 2.46 -19.44 -1.49
N LEU A 43 2.82 -18.33 -0.83
CA LEU A 43 3.84 -17.41 -1.30
C LEU A 43 5.19 -17.72 -0.66
N ASP A 44 6.20 -17.96 -1.50
CA ASP A 44 7.58 -18.22 -1.06
C ASP A 44 8.36 -16.90 -0.93
N VAL A 45 8.81 -16.61 0.30
CA VAL A 45 9.57 -15.40 0.62
C VAL A 45 10.90 -15.34 -0.14
N VAL A 46 11.53 -16.49 -0.42
CA VAL A 46 12.80 -16.54 -1.16
C VAL A 46 12.60 -16.15 -2.62
N GLU A 47 11.53 -16.62 -3.24
CA GLU A 47 11.18 -16.23 -4.61
C GLU A 47 10.79 -14.75 -4.71
N MET A 48 10.20 -14.19 -3.63
CA MET A 48 9.74 -12.80 -3.56
C MET A 48 10.84 -11.80 -3.14
N ARG A 49 12.06 -12.24 -2.89
CA ARG A 49 13.16 -11.44 -2.31
C ARG A 49 13.37 -10.06 -2.97
N ASP A 50 13.20 -9.98 -4.29
CA ASP A 50 13.44 -8.75 -5.06
C ASP A 50 12.37 -7.67 -4.81
N TRP A 51 11.21 -8.05 -4.28
CA TRP A 51 10.10 -7.15 -3.97
C TRP A 51 9.95 -6.83 -2.49
N LEU A 52 10.50 -7.67 -1.58
CA LEU A 52 10.22 -7.62 -0.12
C LEU A 52 10.38 -6.23 0.50
N GLY A 53 11.40 -5.48 0.09
CA GLY A 53 11.63 -4.13 0.61
C GLY A 53 10.49 -3.14 0.34
N ARG A 54 9.68 -3.41 -0.69
CA ARG A 54 8.59 -2.54 -1.17
C ARG A 54 7.20 -3.13 -0.97
N LEU A 55 7.11 -4.31 -0.36
CA LEU A 55 5.86 -4.95 -0.02
C LEU A 55 5.34 -4.47 1.33
N SER A 56 4.02 -4.41 1.45
CA SER A 56 3.35 -4.34 2.75
C SER A 56 2.22 -5.36 2.77
N LEU A 57 1.91 -5.87 3.96
CA LEU A 57 0.89 -6.89 4.14
C LEU A 57 -0.13 -6.39 5.17
N TYR A 58 -1.39 -6.37 4.77
CA TYR A 58 -2.51 -5.89 5.58
C TYR A 58 -3.50 -7.01 5.81
N GLU A 59 -3.84 -7.28 7.07
CA GLU A 59 -4.89 -8.20 7.47
C GLU A 59 -6.25 -7.50 7.42
N VAL A 60 -7.24 -8.12 6.79
CA VAL A 60 -8.61 -7.59 6.69
C VAL A 60 -9.34 -7.85 8.01
N LEU A 61 -9.83 -6.79 8.65
CA LEU A 61 -10.60 -6.87 9.88
C LEU A 61 -12.11 -6.86 9.60
N GLY A 62 -12.90 -7.40 10.54
CA GLY A 62 -14.35 -7.53 10.38
C GLY A 62 -15.13 -6.20 10.47
N ASP A 63 -14.50 -5.13 10.94
CA ASP A 63 -15.07 -3.78 11.05
C ASP A 63 -14.75 -2.88 9.85
N GLY A 64 -14.08 -3.42 8.82
CA GLY A 64 -13.68 -2.69 7.61
C GLY A 64 -12.33 -1.97 7.72
N ASP A 65 -11.67 -2.01 8.88
CA ASP A 65 -10.29 -1.55 9.02
C ASP A 65 -9.30 -2.64 8.60
N MET A 66 -8.05 -2.30 8.51
CA MET A 66 -6.97 -3.22 8.19
C MET A 66 -5.79 -3.03 9.12
N TRP A 67 -5.21 -4.16 9.49
CA TRP A 67 -4.05 -4.22 10.36
C TRP A 67 -2.78 -4.42 9.55
N CYS A 68 -1.84 -3.48 9.62
CA CYS A 68 -0.54 -3.62 8.97
C CYS A 68 0.29 -4.69 9.69
N ARG A 69 0.42 -5.86 9.06
CA ARG A 69 1.17 -7.01 9.62
C ARG A 69 2.66 -6.92 9.30
N LEU A 70 2.98 -6.33 8.18
CA LEU A 70 4.36 -6.19 7.71
C LEU A 70 4.45 -4.98 6.79
N ARG A 71 5.53 -4.23 6.96
CA ARG A 71 5.94 -3.15 6.07
C ARG A 71 7.36 -3.40 5.59
N GLY A 72 7.58 -3.44 4.28
CA GLY A 72 8.90 -3.70 3.71
C GLY A 72 9.95 -2.67 4.13
N SER A 73 11.20 -3.08 4.25
CA SER A 73 12.28 -2.25 4.78
C SER A 73 12.45 -0.91 4.05
N THR A 74 12.28 -0.89 2.73
CA THR A 74 12.31 0.36 1.94
C THR A 74 11.13 1.27 2.30
N MET A 75 9.95 0.69 2.51
CA MET A 75 8.74 1.45 2.86
C MET A 75 8.82 2.03 4.28
N CYS A 76 9.52 1.36 5.21
CA CYS A 76 9.78 1.87 6.55
C CYS A 76 10.63 3.15 6.57
N THR A 77 11.38 3.41 5.50
CA THR A 77 12.19 4.64 5.40
C THR A 77 11.39 5.88 4.98
N ILE A 78 10.12 5.71 4.60
CA ILE A 78 9.23 6.80 4.19
C ILE A 78 8.40 7.21 5.42
N PRO A 79 8.56 8.42 5.96
CA PRO A 79 7.95 8.83 7.22
C PRO A 79 6.50 9.26 7.05
N VAL A 80 5.60 8.32 6.73
CA VAL A 80 4.16 8.58 6.65
C VAL A 80 3.60 8.69 8.06
N PRO A 81 2.98 9.82 8.46
CA PRO A 81 2.51 10.00 9.84
C PRO A 81 1.49 8.94 10.25
N GLY A 82 1.62 8.40 11.45
CA GLY A 82 0.74 7.35 11.98
C GLY A 82 0.95 5.96 11.36
N HIS A 83 1.97 5.80 10.51
CA HIS A 83 2.32 4.53 9.86
C HIS A 83 3.80 4.17 10.11
N ASP A 84 4.27 4.41 11.33
CA ASP A 84 5.71 4.36 11.66
C ASP A 84 6.24 2.94 11.87
N SER A 85 5.34 1.95 12.09
CA SER A 85 5.74 0.57 12.41
C SER A 85 4.71 -0.46 11.91
N ASP A 86 5.10 -1.73 11.97
CA ASP A 86 4.18 -2.86 11.89
C ASP A 86 3.23 -2.84 13.11
N GLY A 87 2.08 -3.49 12.98
CA GLY A 87 1.13 -3.58 14.06
C GLY A 87 0.26 -2.33 14.24
N VAL A 88 0.05 -1.54 13.19
CA VAL A 88 -0.77 -0.32 13.21
C VAL A 88 -2.02 -0.52 12.36
N LEU A 89 -3.15 0.02 12.82
CA LEU A 89 -4.38 0.12 12.01
C LEU A 89 -4.18 1.14 10.89
N VAL A 90 -4.64 0.83 9.68
CA VAL A 90 -4.55 1.75 8.54
C VAL A 90 -5.32 3.03 8.80
N SER A 91 -6.45 2.98 9.52
CA SER A 91 -7.23 4.16 9.94
C SER A 91 -6.45 5.17 10.80
N ARG A 92 -5.35 4.74 11.41
CA ARG A 92 -4.47 5.59 12.21
C ARG A 92 -3.47 6.41 11.39
N THR A 93 -3.30 6.06 10.12
CA THR A 93 -2.43 6.81 9.19
C THR A 93 -2.95 8.23 9.02
N GLN A 94 -2.05 9.19 8.94
CA GLN A 94 -2.38 10.62 8.78
C GLN A 94 -1.87 11.16 7.43
N PRO A 95 -2.56 12.12 6.83
CA PRO A 95 -3.89 12.61 7.23
C PRO A 95 -4.99 11.57 6.97
N HIS A 96 -6.14 11.75 7.59
CA HIS A 96 -7.25 10.79 7.52
C HIS A 96 -7.70 10.50 6.08
N SER A 97 -7.71 11.50 5.19
CA SER A 97 -8.01 11.32 3.76
C SER A 97 -7.06 10.35 3.06
N PHE A 98 -5.80 10.31 3.48
CA PHE A 98 -4.82 9.35 2.94
C PHE A 98 -5.08 7.92 3.46
N ALA A 99 -5.45 7.78 4.74
CA ALA A 99 -5.89 6.50 5.30
C ALA A 99 -7.14 5.96 4.60
N GLU A 100 -8.16 6.78 4.43
CA GLU A 100 -9.41 6.40 3.74
C GLU A 100 -9.16 5.96 2.30
N MET A 101 -8.28 6.66 1.57
CA MET A 101 -7.88 6.26 0.22
C MET A 101 -7.23 4.88 0.22
N GLY A 102 -6.38 4.58 1.19
CA GLY A 102 -5.76 3.27 1.37
C GLY A 102 -6.79 2.19 1.65
N LEU A 103 -7.63 2.40 2.66
CA LEU A 103 -8.69 1.45 3.06
C LEU A 103 -9.64 1.14 1.92
N ARG A 104 -10.08 2.16 1.17
CA ARG A 104 -10.96 1.97 0.01
C ARG A 104 -10.33 1.09 -1.06
N HIS A 105 -9.08 1.35 -1.43
CA HIS A 105 -8.36 0.54 -2.42
C HIS A 105 -8.20 -0.91 -1.95
N TYR A 106 -7.81 -1.12 -0.70
CA TYR A 106 -7.58 -2.48 -0.17
C TYR A 106 -8.90 -3.25 -0.02
N ALA A 107 -9.97 -2.60 0.43
CA ALA A 107 -11.30 -3.20 0.51
C ALA A 107 -11.84 -3.61 -0.87
N GLU A 108 -11.66 -2.74 -1.88
CA GLU A 108 -12.01 -3.04 -3.27
C GLU A 108 -11.25 -4.27 -3.78
N THR A 109 -9.93 -4.30 -3.61
CA THR A 109 -9.08 -5.43 -4.02
C THR A 109 -9.55 -6.74 -3.39
N HIS A 110 -9.85 -6.71 -2.09
CA HIS A 110 -10.33 -7.88 -1.37
C HIS A 110 -11.71 -8.34 -1.87
N ALA A 111 -12.63 -7.40 -2.08
CA ALA A 111 -14.00 -7.69 -2.54
C ALA A 111 -14.03 -8.26 -3.97
N LEU A 112 -13.18 -7.76 -4.85
CA LEU A 112 -13.06 -8.25 -6.23
C LEU A 112 -12.35 -9.60 -6.31
N ALA A 113 -11.55 -9.97 -5.30
CA ALA A 113 -10.66 -11.13 -5.32
C ALA A 113 -9.69 -11.15 -6.52
N GLU A 114 -9.33 -9.96 -7.03
CA GLU A 114 -8.49 -9.75 -8.20
C GLU A 114 -7.42 -8.68 -7.93
N PRO A 115 -6.26 -8.74 -8.63
CA PRO A 115 -5.26 -7.67 -8.56
C PRO A 115 -5.83 -6.33 -9.01
N THR A 116 -5.59 -5.28 -8.24
CA THR A 116 -5.92 -3.90 -8.60
C THR A 116 -4.68 -3.02 -8.59
N CYS A 117 -4.62 -2.04 -9.48
CA CYS A 117 -3.50 -1.11 -9.57
C CYS A 117 -4.00 0.33 -9.70
N TYR A 118 -3.37 1.24 -8.96
CA TYR A 118 -3.68 2.67 -9.01
C TYR A 118 -2.41 3.50 -9.14
N ARG A 119 -2.48 4.53 -9.98
CA ARG A 119 -1.55 5.65 -9.93
C ARG A 119 -2.09 6.68 -8.95
N ILE A 120 -1.27 7.04 -7.99
CA ILE A 120 -1.62 7.97 -6.93
C ILE A 120 -0.69 9.17 -7.03
N GLU A 121 -1.28 10.35 -7.05
CA GLU A 121 -0.56 11.61 -6.99
C GLU A 121 -0.99 12.38 -5.75
N LEU A 122 0.00 12.73 -4.94
CA LEU A 122 -0.16 13.56 -3.76
C LEU A 122 0.40 14.93 -4.04
N SER A 123 -0.30 15.98 -3.60
CA SER A 123 0.18 17.36 -3.70
C SER A 123 0.04 18.09 -2.37
N PHE A 124 1.09 18.82 -1.98
CA PHE A 124 1.11 19.62 -0.76
C PHE A 124 2.16 20.73 -0.88
N ASP A 125 1.79 21.96 -0.57
CA ASP A 125 2.70 23.13 -0.52
C ASP A 125 3.60 23.26 -1.78
N GLY A 126 2.98 23.09 -2.97
CA GLY A 126 3.70 23.16 -4.26
C GLY A 126 4.54 21.93 -4.61
N LEU A 127 4.68 20.98 -3.72
CA LEU A 127 5.32 19.69 -3.99
C LEU A 127 4.31 18.70 -4.54
N THR A 128 4.78 17.85 -5.46
CA THR A 128 3.99 16.73 -6.00
C THR A 128 4.80 15.45 -5.91
N TYR A 129 4.15 14.41 -5.42
CA TYR A 129 4.70 13.08 -5.32
C TYR A 129 3.76 12.05 -5.98
N ARG A 130 4.29 11.27 -6.93
CA ARG A 130 3.53 10.27 -7.68
C ARG A 130 4.13 8.89 -7.50
N TYR A 131 3.25 7.88 -7.35
CA TYR A 131 3.64 6.48 -7.29
C TYR A 131 2.54 5.57 -7.81
N ASP A 132 2.93 4.35 -8.22
CA ASP A 132 1.99 3.30 -8.58
C ASP A 132 1.90 2.30 -7.42
N ARG A 133 0.68 1.90 -7.06
CA ARG A 133 0.40 0.92 -6.02
C ARG A 133 -0.39 -0.24 -6.61
N LEU A 134 0.24 -1.41 -6.65
CA LEU A 134 -0.42 -2.69 -6.89
C LEU A 134 -0.94 -3.24 -5.57
N ALA A 135 -2.15 -3.79 -5.57
CA ALA A 135 -2.72 -4.53 -4.45
C ALA A 135 -3.16 -5.92 -4.93
N LEU A 136 -2.79 -6.94 -4.18
CA LEU A 136 -2.99 -8.35 -4.47
C LEU A 136 -3.74 -9.00 -3.32
N PRO A 137 -4.93 -9.56 -3.53
CA PRO A 137 -5.70 -10.18 -2.47
C PRO A 137 -5.15 -11.55 -2.11
N LEU A 138 -5.24 -11.92 -0.84
CA LEU A 138 -4.84 -13.22 -0.32
C LEU A 138 -5.98 -13.84 0.48
N ALA A 139 -6.28 -15.10 0.20
CA ALA A 139 -7.30 -15.85 0.90
C ALA A 139 -6.94 -16.13 2.37
N SER A 140 -7.95 -16.33 3.20
CA SER A 140 -7.77 -17.01 4.49
C SER A 140 -7.30 -18.45 4.27
N ASP A 141 -6.45 -18.93 5.15
CA ASP A 141 -6.01 -20.34 5.15
C ASP A 141 -6.59 -21.15 6.32
N GLY A 142 -7.58 -20.56 7.01
CA GLY A 142 -8.20 -21.15 8.20
C GLY A 142 -7.46 -20.85 9.50
N VAL A 143 -6.23 -20.41 9.45
CA VAL A 143 -5.41 -19.96 10.59
C VAL A 143 -5.24 -18.44 10.56
N LEU A 144 -4.85 -17.92 9.39
CA LEU A 144 -4.72 -16.49 9.16
C LEU A 144 -5.98 -15.94 8.49
N ARG A 145 -6.35 -14.72 8.83
CA ARG A 145 -7.42 -13.99 8.16
C ARG A 145 -7.02 -13.67 6.70
N PRO A 146 -8.00 -13.31 5.84
CA PRO A 146 -7.68 -12.82 4.52
C PRO A 146 -6.82 -11.55 4.61
N MET A 147 -5.96 -11.35 3.62
CA MET A 147 -5.02 -10.23 3.60
C MET A 147 -5.02 -9.55 2.25
N VAL A 148 -4.48 -8.35 2.21
CA VAL A 148 -4.10 -7.65 0.99
C VAL A 148 -2.60 -7.37 1.05
N MET A 149 -1.88 -7.85 0.05
CA MET A 149 -0.47 -7.54 -0.15
C MET A 149 -0.35 -6.37 -1.12
N THR A 150 0.39 -5.34 -0.75
CA THR A 150 0.63 -4.19 -1.63
C THR A 150 2.09 -4.11 -2.06
N PHE A 151 2.30 -3.66 -3.27
CA PHE A 151 3.61 -3.32 -3.81
C PHE A 151 3.59 -1.87 -4.30
N ILE A 152 4.57 -1.08 -3.86
CA ILE A 152 4.68 0.34 -4.23
C ILE A 152 5.96 0.57 -5.02
N LYS A 153 5.79 1.03 -6.27
CA LYS A 153 6.90 1.55 -7.08
C LYS A 153 6.93 3.06 -6.98
N CYS A 154 7.93 3.59 -6.28
CA CYS A 154 8.10 5.02 -6.05
C CYS A 154 9.57 5.45 -6.09
N ASP A 155 9.79 6.73 -6.27
CA ASP A 155 11.05 7.39 -5.94
C ASP A 155 11.09 7.65 -4.42
N VAL A 156 11.87 6.86 -3.71
CA VAL A 156 11.95 6.90 -2.24
C VAL A 156 12.44 8.26 -1.73
N ARG A 157 13.37 8.92 -2.46
CA ARG A 157 13.90 10.23 -2.05
C ARG A 157 12.82 11.31 -2.12
N ARG A 158 12.04 11.30 -3.21
CA ARG A 158 10.90 12.22 -3.37
C ARG A 158 9.80 11.94 -2.36
N ALA A 159 9.51 10.65 -2.10
CA ALA A 159 8.54 10.25 -1.09
C ALA A 159 8.92 10.78 0.30
N ARG A 160 10.17 10.59 0.70
CA ARG A 160 10.68 11.09 1.99
C ARG A 160 10.58 12.60 2.08
N ALA A 161 11.12 13.33 1.09
CA ALA A 161 11.09 14.79 1.07
C ALA A 161 9.65 15.34 1.14
N PHE A 162 8.71 14.70 0.46
CA PHE A 162 7.30 15.06 0.50
C PHE A 162 6.72 14.92 1.91
N TRP A 163 6.89 13.75 2.55
CA TRP A 163 6.33 13.48 3.87
C TRP A 163 7.02 14.22 5.00
N GLU A 164 8.34 14.44 4.91
CA GLU A 164 9.09 15.30 5.83
C GLU A 164 8.54 16.73 5.79
N ARG A 165 8.35 17.30 4.60
CA ARG A 165 7.74 18.63 4.44
C ARG A 165 6.33 18.71 4.96
N TYR A 166 5.53 17.66 4.75
CA TYR A 166 4.17 17.59 5.27
C TYR A 166 4.15 17.61 6.81
N GLN A 167 5.02 16.85 7.46
CA GLN A 167 5.14 16.80 8.92
C GLN A 167 5.62 18.14 9.50
N GLU A 168 6.63 18.76 8.91
CA GLU A 168 7.14 20.08 9.33
C GLU A 168 6.03 21.14 9.35
N ALA A 169 5.19 21.15 8.32
CA ALA A 169 4.05 22.08 8.25
C ALA A 169 2.99 21.78 9.32
N GLY A 170 2.74 20.50 9.65
CA GLY A 170 1.84 20.09 10.73
C GLY A 170 2.35 20.50 12.11
N LEU A 171 3.63 20.36 12.38
CA LEU A 171 4.26 20.79 13.63
C LEU A 171 4.24 22.31 13.81
N ALA A 172 4.40 23.07 12.73
CA ALA A 172 4.34 24.53 12.78
C ALA A 172 2.92 25.07 13.13
N LEU A 173 1.88 24.25 12.99
CA LEU A 173 0.51 24.63 13.34
C LEU A 173 0.12 24.29 14.79
N THR A 174 0.93 23.47 15.46
CA THR A 174 0.69 23.04 16.87
C THR A 174 1.58 23.78 17.87
N SER A 175 2.50 24.61 17.42
CA SER A 175 3.39 25.48 18.20
C SER A 175 2.92 26.94 18.18
#